data_e71bf185f49108f320a83965417f10d3
#
_entry.id   e71bf185f49108f320a83965417f10d3
#
_cell.length_a   1.000
_cell.length_b   1.000
_cell.length_c   1.000
_cell.angle_alpha   90.00
_cell.angle_beta   90.00
_cell.angle_gamma   90.00
#
_symmetry.space_group_name_H-M   'P 1'
#
loop_
_entity.id
_entity.type
_entity.pdbx_description
1 polymer ?
#
loop_
_entity_poly.entity_id
_entity_poly.type
_entity_poly.pdbx_seq_one_letter_code
_entity_poly.pdbx_strand_id
1 'polypeptide(L)'
;DFLNTEKKRKRFRISGKLIFNIIVLGITFYLIVFFCVSENGMIDLLSSPDGFIWGWIIAGIVAFDMNIVIDSIVTQILIRIQYPDFRFIDALKVALVGVFFGAVTPSNTGGQPMQLYLLSKMKVGVGFGSACMTQKFVYYQIVTGVFSVLAIIIKFDYFKAAFTNIWSTLFIVLGFLTQTVVTVLFLVVSFSPKITGKIIKFIDKILHKFKFIKNPDKKVKSLKEQVELFHSGNKLLYENKKRMILLYALVALQVIAILSVPYFVYLSF
;
A
#
# COMPACT_ATOMS: atom_id res chain seq x y z
N ASP A 1 -31.93 -5.92 -52.96
CA ASP A 1 -32.16 -6.41 -51.60
C ASP A 1 -31.03 -6.00 -50.65
N PHE A 2 -31.02 -4.72 -50.40
CA PHE A 2 -30.28 -4.09 -49.33
C PHE A 2 -31.27 -3.81 -48.21
N LEU A 3 -30.96 -4.19 -46.98
CA LEU A 3 -31.54 -3.79 -45.69
C LEU A 3 -31.88 -5.02 -44.83
N ASN A 4 -30.87 -5.58 -44.19
CA ASN A 4 -31.07 -6.23 -42.89
C ASN A 4 -29.76 -6.30 -42.09
N THR A 5 -29.28 -5.15 -41.64
CA THR A 5 -28.23 -5.05 -40.62
C THR A 5 -28.90 -5.04 -39.25
N GLU A 6 -29.21 -6.21 -38.71
CA GLU A 6 -29.57 -6.34 -37.29
C GLU A 6 -28.45 -5.79 -36.39
N LYS A 7 -28.66 -4.60 -35.85
CA LYS A 7 -27.90 -4.07 -34.73
C LYS A 7 -28.08 -5.02 -33.53
N LYS A 8 -27.18 -5.98 -33.33
CA LYS A 8 -27.05 -6.72 -32.08
C LYS A 8 -26.80 -5.72 -30.94
N ARG A 9 -27.87 -5.34 -30.22
CA ARG A 9 -27.78 -4.64 -28.94
C ARG A 9 -26.94 -5.49 -28.01
N LYS A 10 -25.67 -5.11 -27.75
CA LYS A 10 -24.85 -5.67 -26.70
C LYS A 10 -25.60 -5.43 -25.39
N ARG A 11 -26.26 -6.43 -24.85
CA ARG A 11 -26.77 -6.42 -23.47
C ARG A 11 -25.52 -6.25 -22.56
N PHE A 12 -25.44 -5.10 -21.94
CA PHE A 12 -24.44 -4.82 -20.89
C PHE A 12 -24.74 -5.80 -19.74
N ARG A 13 -24.06 -6.94 -19.70
CA ARG A 13 -24.08 -7.83 -18.54
C ARG A 13 -23.26 -7.15 -17.45
N ILE A 14 -23.95 -6.50 -16.52
CA ILE A 14 -23.35 -5.93 -15.33
C ILE A 14 -22.68 -7.09 -14.58
N SER A 15 -21.36 -7.09 -14.56
CA SER A 15 -20.58 -8.10 -13.82
C SER A 15 -20.79 -7.90 -12.32
N GLY A 16 -20.93 -8.99 -11.54
CA GLY A 16 -21.02 -8.91 -10.08
C GLY A 16 -19.87 -8.11 -9.44
N LYS A 17 -18.69 -8.11 -10.08
CA LYS A 17 -17.55 -7.24 -9.68
C LYS A 17 -17.85 -5.76 -9.85
N LEU A 18 -18.58 -5.38 -10.91
CA LEU A 18 -18.95 -3.97 -11.13
C LEU A 18 -19.96 -3.51 -10.06
N ILE A 19 -20.95 -4.37 -9.74
CA ILE A 19 -21.93 -4.09 -8.68
C ILE A 19 -21.22 -3.93 -7.34
N PHE A 20 -20.31 -4.84 -6.99
CA PHE A 20 -19.52 -4.76 -5.74
C PHE A 20 -18.72 -3.45 -5.67
N ASN A 21 -18.02 -3.07 -6.74
CA ASN A 21 -17.26 -1.82 -6.76
C ASN A 21 -18.16 -0.58 -6.62
N ILE A 22 -19.32 -0.57 -7.27
CA ILE A 22 -20.29 0.55 -7.15
C ILE A 22 -20.83 0.63 -5.72
N ILE A 23 -21.14 -0.50 -5.07
CA ILE A 23 -21.59 -0.53 -3.67
C ILE A 23 -20.50 0.00 -2.75
N VAL A 24 -19.25 -0.46 -2.90
CA VAL A 24 -18.12 0.02 -2.08
C VAL A 24 -17.90 1.51 -2.27
N LEU A 25 -17.87 2.00 -3.50
CA LEU A 25 -17.76 3.45 -3.79
C LEU A 25 -18.93 4.24 -3.22
N GLY A 26 -20.16 3.72 -3.35
CA GLY A 26 -21.36 4.35 -2.79
C GLY A 26 -21.31 4.44 -1.26
N ILE A 27 -20.91 3.36 -0.59
CA ILE A 27 -20.74 3.36 0.88
C ILE A 27 -19.63 4.33 1.29
N THR A 28 -18.48 4.33 0.59
CA THR A 28 -17.38 5.26 0.88
C THR A 28 -17.82 6.71 0.73
N PHE A 29 -18.51 7.04 -0.37
CA PHE A 29 -19.05 8.38 -0.60
C PHE A 29 -20.08 8.76 0.47
N TYR A 30 -21.00 7.85 0.80
CA TYR A 30 -21.97 8.06 1.88
C TYR A 30 -21.29 8.35 3.23
N LEU A 31 -20.27 7.56 3.59
CA LEU A 31 -19.53 7.77 4.83
C LEU A 31 -18.81 9.13 4.85
N ILE A 32 -18.18 9.53 3.75
CA ILE A 32 -17.53 10.85 3.63
C ILE A 32 -18.57 11.94 3.88
N VAL A 33 -19.68 11.92 3.14
CA VAL A 33 -20.76 12.91 3.29
C VAL A 33 -21.36 12.88 4.70
N PHE A 34 -21.60 11.68 5.23
CA PHE A 34 -22.13 11.50 6.59
C PHE A 34 -21.20 12.13 7.63
N PHE A 35 -19.91 11.86 7.60
CA PHE A 35 -18.96 12.47 8.52
C PHE A 35 -18.86 13.99 8.32
N CYS A 36 -18.84 14.47 7.08
CA CYS A 36 -18.83 15.92 6.80
C CYS A 36 -20.07 16.65 7.32
N VAL A 37 -21.23 16.00 7.31
CA VAL A 37 -22.49 16.63 7.77
C VAL A 37 -22.75 16.40 9.27
N SER A 38 -22.27 15.26 9.82
CA SER A 38 -22.53 14.88 11.22
C SER A 38 -21.63 15.62 12.22
N GLU A 39 -20.46 16.10 11.76
CA GLU A 39 -19.57 16.88 12.62
C GLU A 39 -20.09 18.31 12.76
N ASN A 40 -20.63 18.60 13.97
CA ASN A 40 -21.08 19.95 14.32
C ASN A 40 -19.91 20.95 14.20
N GLY A 41 -20.03 21.90 13.30
CA GLY A 41 -19.03 22.93 13.06
C GLY A 41 -18.21 22.75 11.77
N MET A 42 -18.26 21.62 11.07
CA MET A 42 -17.54 21.49 9.79
C MET A 42 -18.17 22.36 8.71
N ILE A 43 -19.50 22.48 8.67
CA ILE A 43 -20.20 23.38 7.74
C ILE A 43 -19.93 24.84 8.13
N ASP A 44 -19.89 25.14 9.42
CA ASP A 44 -19.59 26.48 9.94
C ASP A 44 -18.13 26.87 9.63
N LEU A 45 -17.18 25.93 9.76
CA LEU A 45 -15.78 26.11 9.35
C LEU A 45 -15.65 26.40 7.84
N LEU A 46 -16.38 25.65 7.00
CA LEU A 46 -16.37 25.85 5.54
C LEU A 46 -17.04 27.19 5.14
N SER A 47 -17.92 27.68 5.97
CA SER A 47 -18.69 28.93 5.76
C SER A 47 -18.13 30.13 6.51
N SER A 48 -17.07 29.94 7.31
CA SER A 48 -16.51 30.99 8.16
C SER A 48 -15.94 32.13 7.31
N PRO A 49 -16.21 33.42 7.69
CA PRO A 49 -15.73 34.58 6.94
C PRO A 49 -14.21 34.73 6.93
N ASP A 50 -13.52 34.18 7.93
CA ASP A 50 -12.06 34.25 8.06
C ASP A 50 -11.32 33.30 7.09
N GLY A 51 -12.06 32.39 6.44
CA GLY A 51 -11.56 31.55 5.36
C GLY A 51 -10.42 30.62 5.77
N PHE A 52 -10.01 29.80 4.82
CA PHE A 52 -8.84 28.94 4.96
C PHE A 52 -7.54 29.71 4.73
N ILE A 53 -6.52 29.41 5.52
CA ILE A 53 -5.16 29.84 5.21
C ILE A 53 -4.61 28.97 4.08
N TRP A 54 -4.86 29.37 2.85
CA TRP A 54 -4.50 28.62 1.62
C TRP A 54 -3.05 28.16 1.57
N GLY A 55 -2.14 28.92 2.20
CA GLY A 55 -0.72 28.56 2.27
C GLY A 55 -0.50 27.18 2.91
N TRP A 56 -1.24 26.86 3.97
CA TRP A 56 -1.13 25.57 4.64
C TRP A 56 -1.79 24.43 3.86
N ILE A 57 -2.89 24.71 3.14
CA ILE A 57 -3.50 23.73 2.22
C ILE A 57 -2.51 23.36 1.11
N ILE A 58 -1.87 24.38 0.50
CA ILE A 58 -0.84 24.15 -0.52
C ILE A 58 0.33 23.36 0.06
N ALA A 59 0.78 23.68 1.27
CA ALA A 59 1.83 22.92 1.96
C ALA A 59 1.43 21.44 2.16
N GLY A 60 0.17 21.17 2.52
CA GLY A 60 -0.37 19.80 2.63
C GLY A 60 -0.36 19.05 1.30
N ILE A 61 -0.76 19.71 0.21
CA ILE A 61 -0.72 19.13 -1.13
C ILE A 61 0.74 18.82 -1.54
N VAL A 62 1.66 19.77 -1.34
CA VAL A 62 3.09 19.57 -1.64
C VAL A 62 3.68 18.43 -0.83
N ALA A 63 3.31 18.30 0.46
CA ALA A 63 3.76 17.19 1.30
C ALA A 63 3.24 15.85 0.79
N PHE A 64 1.98 15.79 0.35
CA PHE A 64 1.40 14.59 -0.26
C PHE A 64 2.08 14.21 -1.58
N ASP A 65 2.31 15.18 -2.46
CA ASP A 65 3.03 14.96 -3.73
C ASP A 65 4.48 14.52 -3.48
N MET A 66 5.14 15.11 -2.50
CA MET A 66 6.49 14.72 -2.08
C MET A 66 6.52 13.26 -1.59
N ASN A 67 5.51 12.81 -0.84
CA ASN A 67 5.39 11.40 -0.46
C ASN A 67 5.34 10.49 -1.71
N ILE A 68 4.58 10.83 -2.75
CA ILE A 68 4.48 10.04 -4.00
C ILE A 68 5.82 10.05 -4.76
N VAL A 69 6.48 11.20 -4.84
CA VAL A 69 7.79 11.32 -5.50
C VAL A 69 8.84 10.47 -4.81
N ILE A 70 8.90 10.51 -3.47
CA ILE A 70 9.84 9.69 -2.69
C ILE A 70 9.52 8.19 -2.86
N ASP A 71 8.25 7.79 -2.82
CA ASP A 71 7.81 6.41 -3.09
C ASP A 71 8.30 5.93 -4.47
N SER A 72 8.25 6.81 -5.45
CA SER A 72 8.73 6.55 -6.81
C SER A 72 10.25 6.38 -6.85
N ILE A 73 11.01 7.23 -6.14
CA ILE A 73 12.47 7.13 -6.05
C ILE A 73 12.88 5.83 -5.36
N VAL A 74 12.23 5.46 -4.26
CA VAL A 74 12.48 4.20 -3.54
C VAL A 74 12.20 3.01 -4.47
N THR A 75 11.07 3.02 -5.17
CA THR A 75 10.72 1.98 -6.14
C THR A 75 11.75 1.88 -7.26
N GLN A 76 12.20 3.02 -7.81
CA GLN A 76 13.21 3.06 -8.87
C GLN A 76 14.55 2.48 -8.39
N ILE A 77 15.02 2.89 -7.20
CA ILE A 77 16.28 2.39 -6.63
C ILE A 77 16.25 0.88 -6.46
N LEU A 78 15.14 0.32 -5.96
CA LEU A 78 14.98 -1.11 -5.76
C LEU A 78 14.95 -1.87 -7.10
N ILE A 79 14.17 -1.41 -8.05
CA ILE A 79 14.02 -2.10 -9.35
C ILE A 79 15.31 -2.02 -10.18
N ARG A 80 16.03 -0.90 -10.13
CA ARG A 80 17.31 -0.72 -10.88
C ARG A 80 18.42 -1.66 -10.47
N ILE A 81 18.29 -2.37 -9.36
CA ILE A 81 19.29 -3.38 -8.95
C ILE A 81 19.38 -4.50 -9.99
N GLN A 82 18.27 -4.89 -10.60
CA GLN A 82 18.22 -5.93 -11.64
C GLN A 82 17.84 -5.38 -13.02
N TYR A 83 17.19 -4.22 -13.07
CA TYR A 83 16.72 -3.56 -14.30
C TYR A 83 17.28 -2.13 -14.39
N PRO A 84 18.56 -1.94 -14.81
CA PRO A 84 19.23 -0.63 -14.78
C PRO A 84 18.51 0.46 -15.58
N ASP A 85 17.84 0.07 -16.68
CA ASP A 85 17.13 0.99 -17.58
C ASP A 85 15.74 1.43 -17.07
N PHE A 86 15.34 0.99 -15.87
CA PHE A 86 14.03 1.35 -15.30
C PHE A 86 13.97 2.84 -14.98
N ARG A 87 13.09 3.57 -15.65
CA ARG A 87 13.03 5.03 -15.59
C ARG A 87 12.19 5.51 -14.41
N PHE A 88 12.49 6.73 -13.95
CA PHE A 88 11.72 7.39 -12.89
C PHE A 88 10.21 7.51 -13.23
N ILE A 89 9.90 7.85 -14.48
CA ILE A 89 8.51 7.97 -14.93
C ILE A 89 7.72 6.64 -14.82
N ASP A 90 8.41 5.51 -14.98
CA ASP A 90 7.78 4.20 -14.85
C ASP A 90 7.58 3.85 -13.36
N ALA A 91 8.52 4.23 -12.49
CA ALA A 91 8.35 4.15 -11.04
C ALA A 91 7.20 5.06 -10.54
N LEU A 92 7.08 6.26 -11.08
CA LEU A 92 6.00 7.20 -10.76
C LEU A 92 4.62 6.62 -11.15
N LYS A 93 4.50 5.99 -12.31
CA LYS A 93 3.27 5.27 -12.69
C LYS A 93 2.92 4.16 -11.71
N VAL A 94 3.93 3.39 -11.26
CA VAL A 94 3.75 2.34 -10.26
C VAL A 94 3.27 2.92 -8.93
N ALA A 95 3.86 4.02 -8.46
CA ALA A 95 3.45 4.70 -7.24
C ALA A 95 2.01 5.21 -7.33
N LEU A 96 1.65 5.93 -8.41
CA LEU A 96 0.31 6.47 -8.63
C LEU A 96 -0.76 5.37 -8.70
N VAL A 97 -0.47 4.25 -9.38
CA VAL A 97 -1.35 3.08 -9.40
C VAL A 97 -1.53 2.51 -8.00
N GLY A 98 -0.47 2.46 -7.20
CA GLY A 98 -0.53 2.05 -5.79
C GLY A 98 -1.45 2.93 -4.97
N VAL A 99 -1.30 4.26 -5.06
CA VAL A 99 -2.14 5.24 -4.37
C VAL A 99 -3.61 5.10 -4.80
N PHE A 100 -3.88 5.08 -6.11
CA PHE A 100 -5.24 4.97 -6.63
C PHE A 100 -5.94 3.68 -6.17
N PHE A 101 -5.32 2.52 -6.38
CA PHE A 101 -5.94 1.25 -6.00
C PHE A 101 -5.95 1.04 -4.48
N GLY A 102 -5.03 1.65 -3.75
CA GLY A 102 -5.09 1.72 -2.30
C GLY A 102 -6.33 2.48 -1.84
N ALA A 103 -6.56 3.67 -2.37
CA ALA A 103 -7.68 4.53 -1.99
C ALA A 103 -9.06 3.90 -2.29
N VAL A 104 -9.20 3.12 -3.38
CA VAL A 104 -10.49 2.50 -3.78
C VAL A 104 -10.69 1.10 -3.22
N THR A 105 -9.79 0.59 -2.39
CA THR A 105 -9.92 -0.75 -1.79
C THR A 105 -9.93 -0.70 -0.27
N PRO A 106 -10.73 -1.55 0.39
CA PRO A 106 -10.76 -1.60 1.85
C PRO A 106 -9.36 -1.80 2.43
N SER A 107 -9.04 -1.06 3.49
CA SER A 107 -7.76 -1.16 4.21
C SER A 107 -6.51 -1.02 3.33
N ASN A 108 -6.61 -0.28 2.20
CA ASN A 108 -5.48 -0.03 1.28
C ASN A 108 -4.84 -1.31 0.70
N THR A 109 -5.60 -2.42 0.65
CA THR A 109 -5.07 -3.74 0.28
C THR A 109 -4.80 -3.92 -1.21
N GLY A 110 -5.44 -3.13 -2.08
CA GLY A 110 -5.32 -3.24 -3.54
C GLY A 110 -4.07 -2.59 -4.12
N GLY A 111 -3.44 -1.67 -3.40
CA GLY A 111 -2.30 -0.90 -3.91
C GLY A 111 -1.12 -1.77 -4.33
N GLN A 112 -0.59 -2.58 -3.42
CA GLN A 112 0.59 -3.42 -3.69
C GLN A 112 0.37 -4.49 -4.78
N PRO A 113 -0.74 -5.25 -4.80
CA PRO A 113 -1.01 -6.19 -5.90
C PRO A 113 -1.07 -5.52 -7.27
N MET A 114 -1.63 -4.32 -7.36
CA MET A 114 -1.71 -3.59 -8.62
C MET A 114 -0.37 -2.98 -9.05
N GLN A 115 0.46 -2.54 -8.11
CA GLN A 115 1.84 -2.16 -8.38
C GLN A 115 2.62 -3.34 -8.98
N LEU A 116 2.53 -4.53 -8.38
CA LEU A 116 3.17 -5.74 -8.89
C LEU A 116 2.63 -6.14 -10.27
N TYR A 117 1.32 -6.04 -10.48
CA TYR A 117 0.72 -6.28 -11.78
C TYR A 117 1.27 -5.32 -12.85
N LEU A 118 1.37 -4.03 -12.54
CA LEU A 118 1.93 -3.04 -13.47
C LEU A 118 3.41 -3.31 -13.76
N LEU A 119 4.22 -3.62 -12.74
CA LEU A 119 5.62 -4.01 -12.90
C LEU A 119 5.76 -5.22 -13.83
N SER A 120 4.89 -6.23 -13.69
CA SER A 120 4.89 -7.40 -14.58
C SER A 120 4.58 -7.03 -16.05
N LYS A 121 3.71 -6.04 -16.28
CA LYS A 121 3.44 -5.49 -17.62
C LYS A 121 4.63 -4.71 -18.18
N MET A 122 5.44 -4.12 -17.32
CA MET A 122 6.70 -3.44 -17.67
C MET A 122 7.88 -4.43 -17.81
N LYS A 123 7.60 -5.74 -17.91
CA LYS A 123 8.58 -6.83 -18.05
C LYS A 123 9.52 -7.01 -16.84
N VAL A 124 9.18 -6.48 -15.68
CA VAL A 124 9.84 -6.83 -14.42
C VAL A 124 9.35 -8.19 -13.97
N GLY A 125 10.26 -9.12 -13.70
CA GLY A 125 9.92 -10.47 -13.23
C GLY A 125 9.11 -10.44 -11.94
N VAL A 126 8.02 -11.21 -11.90
CA VAL A 126 7.07 -11.19 -10.76
C VAL A 126 7.77 -11.53 -9.43
N GLY A 127 8.68 -12.51 -9.41
CA GLY A 127 9.43 -12.89 -8.22
C GLY A 127 10.28 -11.74 -7.69
N PHE A 128 11.09 -11.11 -8.54
CA PHE A 128 11.90 -9.96 -8.15
C PHE A 128 11.06 -8.73 -7.81
N GLY A 129 10.03 -8.43 -8.61
CA GLY A 129 9.09 -7.34 -8.32
C GLY A 129 8.41 -7.52 -6.97
N SER A 130 8.02 -8.75 -6.61
CA SER A 130 7.47 -9.07 -5.29
C SER A 130 8.50 -8.83 -4.18
N ALA A 131 9.77 -9.18 -4.38
CA ALA A 131 10.84 -8.91 -3.43
C ALA A 131 10.99 -7.40 -3.20
N CYS A 132 11.02 -6.59 -4.27
CA CYS A 132 11.11 -5.14 -4.16
C CYS A 132 9.92 -4.53 -3.40
N MET A 133 8.69 -4.94 -3.72
CA MET A 133 7.49 -4.44 -3.05
C MET A 133 7.45 -4.85 -1.58
N THR A 134 7.85 -6.09 -1.26
CA THR A 134 7.95 -6.57 0.12
C THR A 134 8.99 -5.79 0.91
N GLN A 135 10.17 -5.53 0.34
CA GLN A 135 11.21 -4.74 1.00
C GLN A 135 10.76 -3.30 1.25
N LYS A 136 10.15 -2.67 0.25
CA LYS A 136 9.56 -1.34 0.42
C LYS A 136 8.55 -1.30 1.57
N PHE A 137 7.68 -2.29 1.66
CA PHE A 137 6.73 -2.42 2.76
C PHE A 137 7.44 -2.59 4.12
N VAL A 138 8.45 -3.46 4.19
CA VAL A 138 9.21 -3.70 5.44
C VAL A 138 9.92 -2.42 5.90
N TYR A 139 10.58 -1.67 5.00
CA TYR A 139 11.19 -0.39 5.34
C TYR A 139 10.16 0.59 5.91
N TYR A 140 9.01 0.71 5.25
CA TYR A 140 7.92 1.58 5.70
C TYR A 140 7.42 1.19 7.09
N GLN A 141 7.20 -0.10 7.35
CA GLN A 141 6.71 -0.60 8.64
C GLN A 141 7.72 -0.37 9.77
N ILE A 142 9.01 -0.61 9.52
CA ILE A 142 10.06 -0.39 10.52
C ILE A 142 10.15 1.11 10.85
N VAL A 143 10.19 1.96 9.84
CA VAL A 143 10.28 3.42 10.03
C VAL A 143 9.06 3.93 10.78
N THR A 144 7.85 3.57 10.36
CA THR A 144 6.61 3.99 11.03
C THR A 144 6.58 3.49 12.49
N GLY A 145 7.04 2.25 12.75
CA GLY A 145 7.15 1.73 14.10
C GLY A 145 8.11 2.54 14.98
N VAL A 146 9.27 2.90 14.44
CA VAL A 146 10.25 3.77 15.13
C VAL A 146 9.66 5.14 15.42
N PHE A 147 9.01 5.79 14.44
CA PHE A 147 8.35 7.09 14.63
C PHE A 147 7.24 7.01 15.69
N SER A 148 6.45 5.93 15.71
CA SER A 148 5.38 5.74 16.69
C SER A 148 5.95 5.61 18.12
N VAL A 149 7.04 4.86 18.29
CA VAL A 149 7.73 4.74 19.59
C VAL A 149 8.32 6.08 20.02
N LEU A 150 9.00 6.80 19.11
CA LEU A 150 9.54 8.12 19.38
C LEU A 150 8.46 9.13 19.77
N ALA A 151 7.32 9.12 19.10
CA ALA A 151 6.18 9.99 19.43
C ALA A 151 5.67 9.74 20.85
N ILE A 152 5.54 8.47 21.27
CA ILE A 152 5.13 8.11 22.63
C ILE A 152 6.16 8.58 23.65
N ILE A 153 7.46 8.42 23.38
CA ILE A 153 8.53 8.84 24.29
C ILE A 153 8.55 10.37 24.43
N ILE A 154 8.50 11.10 23.31
CA ILE A 154 8.59 12.57 23.29
C ILE A 154 7.35 13.22 23.93
N LYS A 155 6.16 12.64 23.75
CA LYS A 155 4.88 13.15 24.25
C LYS A 155 4.29 12.24 25.33
N PHE A 156 5.15 11.67 26.19
CA PHE A 156 4.75 10.69 27.20
C PHE A 156 3.62 11.19 28.12
N ASP A 157 3.69 12.44 28.56
CA ASP A 157 2.65 13.03 29.44
C ASP A 157 1.28 13.07 28.76
N TYR A 158 1.23 13.38 27.47
CA TYR A 158 0.00 13.33 26.69
C TYR A 158 -0.55 11.91 26.58
N PHE A 159 0.31 10.93 26.28
CA PHE A 159 -0.10 9.52 26.16
C PHE A 159 -0.43 8.91 27.53
N LYS A 160 0.14 9.40 28.62
CA LYS A 160 -0.19 8.96 29.98
C LYS A 160 -1.68 9.11 30.26
N ALA A 161 -2.31 10.20 29.84
CA ALA A 161 -3.75 10.41 29.96
C ALA A 161 -4.54 9.38 29.14
N ALA A 162 -4.06 9.02 27.93
CA ALA A 162 -4.68 7.98 27.11
C ALA A 162 -4.55 6.58 27.72
N PHE A 163 -3.46 6.29 28.43
CA PHE A 163 -3.26 5.01 29.12
C PHE A 163 -4.09 4.84 30.39
N THR A 164 -4.73 5.88 30.92
CA THR A 164 -5.67 5.76 32.04
C THR A 164 -7.01 5.12 31.62
N ASN A 165 -7.38 5.23 30.36
CA ASN A 165 -8.57 4.59 29.81
C ASN A 165 -8.22 3.21 29.24
N ILE A 166 -8.88 2.17 29.79
CA ILE A 166 -8.63 0.77 29.41
C ILE A 166 -8.86 0.52 27.91
N TRP A 167 -9.87 1.15 27.30
CA TRP A 167 -10.18 0.98 25.89
C TRP A 167 -9.12 1.62 25.00
N SER A 168 -8.68 2.84 25.33
CA SER A 168 -7.60 3.52 24.59
C SER A 168 -6.30 2.73 24.68
N THR A 169 -5.95 2.24 25.86
CA THR A 169 -4.76 1.39 26.07
C THR A 169 -4.84 0.12 25.24
N LEU A 170 -5.99 -0.55 25.25
CA LEU A 170 -6.21 -1.78 24.49
C LEU A 170 -6.06 -1.55 22.98
N PHE A 171 -6.62 -0.47 22.44
CA PHE A 171 -6.47 -0.12 21.01
C PHE A 171 -5.02 0.22 20.64
N ILE A 172 -4.29 0.96 21.48
CA ILE A 172 -2.86 1.27 21.24
C ILE A 172 -2.04 -0.03 21.24
N VAL A 173 -2.23 -0.88 22.24
CA VAL A 173 -1.50 -2.16 22.34
C VAL A 173 -1.83 -3.08 21.17
N LEU A 174 -3.11 -3.23 20.82
CA LEU A 174 -3.51 -4.04 19.66
C LEU A 174 -2.94 -3.49 18.35
N GLY A 175 -2.92 -2.17 18.17
CA GLY A 175 -2.32 -1.54 16.99
C GLY A 175 -0.82 -1.86 16.86
N PHE A 176 -0.06 -1.68 17.94
CA PHE A 176 1.38 -2.03 17.98
C PHE A 176 1.62 -3.52 17.75
N LEU A 177 0.82 -4.36 18.41
CA LEU A 177 0.95 -5.81 18.28
C LEU A 177 0.67 -6.26 16.84
N THR A 178 -0.40 -5.76 16.25
CA THR A 178 -0.76 -6.06 14.85
C THR A 178 0.34 -5.62 13.89
N GLN A 179 0.84 -4.37 14.03
CA GLN A 179 1.93 -3.86 13.19
C GLN A 179 3.20 -4.70 13.34
N THR A 180 3.57 -5.05 14.58
CA THR A 180 4.76 -5.88 14.85
C THR A 180 4.61 -7.27 14.25
N VAL A 181 3.47 -7.94 14.46
CA VAL A 181 3.20 -9.27 13.91
C VAL A 181 3.28 -9.26 12.38
N VAL A 182 2.64 -8.28 11.73
CA VAL A 182 2.67 -8.14 10.26
C VAL A 182 4.12 -7.93 9.78
N THR A 183 4.88 -7.04 10.41
CA THR A 183 6.28 -6.78 10.05
C THR A 183 7.13 -8.04 10.19
N VAL A 184 7.01 -8.75 11.32
CA VAL A 184 7.74 -10.01 11.57
C VAL A 184 7.36 -11.08 10.56
N LEU A 185 6.08 -11.23 10.22
CA LEU A 185 5.63 -12.18 9.20
C LEU A 185 6.28 -11.90 7.83
N PHE A 186 6.31 -10.63 7.39
CA PHE A 186 6.96 -10.26 6.14
C PHE A 186 8.47 -10.50 6.17
N LEU A 187 9.15 -10.20 7.28
CA LEU A 187 10.57 -10.50 7.46
C LEU A 187 10.82 -12.02 7.40
N VAL A 188 10.03 -12.79 8.13
CA VAL A 188 10.16 -14.25 8.16
C VAL A 188 9.94 -14.87 6.78
N VAL A 189 8.92 -14.43 6.04
CA VAL A 189 8.68 -14.87 4.65
C VAL A 189 9.84 -14.44 3.74
N SER A 190 10.38 -13.23 3.93
CA SER A 190 11.49 -12.71 3.12
C SER A 190 12.80 -13.50 3.29
N PHE A 191 13.09 -13.94 4.52
CA PHE A 191 14.38 -14.56 4.85
C PHE A 191 14.34 -16.08 5.06
N SER A 192 13.15 -16.68 5.16
CA SER A 192 13.05 -18.12 5.45
C SER A 192 12.51 -18.94 4.27
N PRO A 193 13.39 -19.52 3.44
CA PRO A 193 12.96 -20.45 2.38
C PRO A 193 12.18 -21.66 2.92
N LYS A 194 12.47 -22.06 4.16
CA LYS A 194 11.76 -23.19 4.81
C LYS A 194 10.28 -22.87 5.03
N ILE A 195 9.96 -21.66 5.47
CA ILE A 195 8.57 -21.23 5.71
C ILE A 195 7.84 -21.06 4.39
N THR A 196 8.47 -20.39 3.42
CA THR A 196 7.91 -20.23 2.08
C THR A 196 7.67 -21.58 1.41
N GLY A 197 8.58 -22.55 1.61
CA GLY A 197 8.39 -23.93 1.14
C GLY A 197 7.18 -24.63 1.77
N LYS A 198 6.89 -24.38 3.07
CA LYS A 198 5.67 -24.90 3.73
C LYS A 198 4.41 -24.26 3.15
N ILE A 199 4.45 -22.94 2.87
CA ILE A 199 3.34 -22.22 2.23
C ILE A 199 3.08 -22.79 0.84
N ILE A 200 4.12 -23.03 0.04
CA ILE A 200 3.97 -23.64 -1.29
C ILE A 200 3.32 -25.03 -1.18
N LYS A 201 3.77 -25.88 -0.25
CA LYS A 201 3.17 -27.20 -0.03
C LYS A 201 1.69 -27.11 0.37
N PHE A 202 1.34 -26.10 1.16
CA PHE A 202 -0.06 -25.84 1.54
C PHE A 202 -0.90 -25.40 0.33
N ILE A 203 -0.37 -24.48 -0.47
CA ILE A 203 -1.02 -24.03 -1.73
C ILE A 203 -1.17 -25.19 -2.70
N ASP A 204 -0.14 -26.03 -2.84
CA ASP A 204 -0.14 -27.23 -3.68
C ASP A 204 -1.30 -28.18 -3.28
N LYS A 205 -1.43 -28.47 -1.97
CA LYS A 205 -2.52 -29.27 -1.44
C LYS A 205 -3.91 -28.67 -1.73
N ILE A 206 -4.03 -27.33 -1.66
CA ILE A 206 -5.26 -26.61 -2.01
C ILE A 206 -5.55 -26.73 -3.50
N LEU A 207 -4.56 -26.46 -4.36
CA LEU A 207 -4.72 -26.51 -5.81
C LEU A 207 -5.16 -27.88 -6.31
N HIS A 208 -4.63 -28.95 -5.72
CA HIS A 208 -5.03 -30.32 -6.05
C HIS A 208 -6.42 -30.70 -5.48
N LYS A 209 -6.86 -30.08 -4.39
CA LYS A 209 -8.20 -30.30 -3.83
C LYS A 209 -9.31 -29.69 -4.69
N PHE A 210 -9.04 -28.60 -5.41
CA PHE A 210 -10.02 -27.92 -6.25
C PHE A 210 -10.01 -28.46 -7.70
N LYS A 211 -10.95 -29.35 -8.05
CA LYS A 211 -11.07 -29.98 -9.36
C LYS A 211 -11.27 -29.01 -10.54
N PHE A 212 -11.59 -27.75 -10.30
CA PHE A 212 -11.75 -26.71 -11.33
C PHE A 212 -10.44 -26.09 -11.84
N ILE A 213 -9.31 -26.45 -11.24
CA ILE A 213 -8.01 -25.87 -11.59
C ILE A 213 -7.36 -26.74 -12.67
N LYS A 214 -7.26 -26.20 -13.88
CA LYS A 214 -6.53 -26.85 -14.98
C LYS A 214 -5.02 -26.79 -14.73
N ASN A 215 -4.34 -27.95 -14.83
CA ASN A 215 -2.89 -28.13 -14.70
C ASN A 215 -2.28 -27.59 -13.38
N PRO A 216 -2.64 -28.16 -12.21
CA PRO A 216 -2.14 -27.71 -10.91
C PRO A 216 -0.62 -27.82 -10.82
N ASP A 217 0.01 -28.89 -11.33
CA ASP A 217 1.47 -29.12 -11.29
C ASP A 217 2.25 -28.00 -12.00
N LYS A 218 1.78 -27.54 -13.18
CA LYS A 218 2.41 -26.43 -13.91
C LYS A 218 2.33 -25.13 -13.11
N LYS A 219 1.23 -24.89 -12.41
CA LYS A 219 1.05 -23.69 -11.55
C LYS A 219 1.97 -23.76 -10.33
N VAL A 220 2.08 -24.92 -9.69
CA VAL A 220 2.97 -25.15 -8.54
C VAL A 220 4.44 -24.98 -8.95
N LYS A 221 4.84 -25.52 -10.13
CA LYS A 221 6.19 -25.34 -10.66
C LYS A 221 6.51 -23.87 -10.88
N SER A 222 5.62 -23.15 -11.56
CA SER A 222 5.78 -21.70 -11.78
C SER A 222 5.84 -20.92 -10.46
N LEU A 223 5.04 -21.30 -9.47
CA LEU A 223 5.07 -20.68 -8.15
C LEU A 223 6.41 -20.89 -7.45
N LYS A 224 6.98 -22.12 -7.51
CA LYS A 224 8.31 -22.41 -6.96
C LYS A 224 9.39 -21.55 -7.60
N GLU A 225 9.40 -21.46 -8.94
CA GLU A 225 10.33 -20.61 -9.68
C GLU A 225 10.22 -19.13 -9.25
N GLN A 226 9.00 -18.60 -9.11
CA GLN A 226 8.80 -17.22 -8.65
C GLN A 226 9.26 -17.00 -7.21
N VAL A 227 9.11 -17.97 -6.34
CA VAL A 227 9.58 -17.91 -4.94
C VAL A 227 11.11 -17.98 -4.86
N GLU A 228 11.76 -18.78 -5.71
CA GLU A 228 13.23 -18.79 -5.81
C GLU A 228 13.76 -17.42 -6.29
N LEU A 229 13.11 -16.83 -7.29
CA LEU A 229 13.44 -15.47 -7.77
C LEU A 229 13.16 -14.40 -6.71
N PHE A 230 12.14 -14.57 -5.88
CA PHE A 230 11.85 -13.71 -4.74
C PHE A 230 12.97 -13.76 -3.70
N HIS A 231 13.42 -14.95 -3.29
CA HIS A 231 14.49 -15.09 -2.31
C HIS A 231 15.85 -14.61 -2.84
N SER A 232 16.17 -14.91 -4.10
CA SER A 232 17.39 -14.41 -4.73
C SER A 232 17.35 -12.87 -4.87
N GLY A 233 16.19 -12.32 -5.21
CA GLY A 233 15.96 -10.88 -5.25
C GLY A 233 16.19 -10.25 -3.87
N ASN A 234 15.59 -10.79 -2.82
CA ASN A 234 15.80 -10.30 -1.45
C ASN A 234 17.28 -10.29 -1.07
N LYS A 235 18.04 -11.33 -1.38
CA LYS A 235 19.48 -11.39 -1.12
C LYS A 235 20.20 -10.22 -1.78
N LEU A 236 19.96 -9.97 -3.08
CA LEU A 236 20.55 -8.86 -3.83
C LEU A 236 20.22 -7.48 -3.22
N LEU A 237 18.99 -7.32 -2.70
CA LEU A 237 18.52 -6.08 -2.09
C LEU A 237 19.30 -5.75 -0.81
N TYR A 238 19.71 -6.76 -0.04
CA TYR A 238 20.44 -6.60 1.24
C TYR A 238 21.97 -6.58 1.11
N GLU A 239 22.56 -6.87 -0.03
CA GLU A 239 24.02 -6.91 -0.21
C GLU A 239 24.70 -5.55 -0.01
N ASN A 240 24.01 -4.44 -0.30
CA ASN A 240 24.61 -3.11 -0.23
C ASN A 240 24.08 -2.30 0.96
N LYS A 241 24.84 -2.28 2.06
CA LYS A 241 24.47 -1.55 3.28
C LYS A 241 24.27 -0.04 3.08
N LYS A 242 25.07 0.60 2.22
CA LYS A 242 24.93 2.05 1.93
C LYS A 242 23.60 2.34 1.27
N ARG A 243 23.16 1.48 0.34
CA ARG A 243 21.85 1.58 -0.31
C ARG A 243 20.71 1.38 0.69
N MET A 244 20.86 0.43 1.62
CA MET A 244 19.86 0.21 2.66
C MET A 244 19.69 1.46 3.55
N ILE A 245 20.78 2.08 3.98
CA ILE A 245 20.74 3.31 4.78
C ILE A 245 20.05 4.43 4.01
N LEU A 246 20.38 4.60 2.71
CA LEU A 246 19.72 5.58 1.85
C LEU A 246 18.21 5.30 1.74
N LEU A 247 17.81 4.05 1.56
CA LEU A 247 16.39 3.66 1.48
C LEU A 247 15.66 3.94 2.79
N TYR A 248 16.25 3.64 3.95
CA TYR A 248 15.68 4.00 5.25
C TYR A 248 15.52 5.51 5.42
N ALA A 249 16.52 6.31 5.02
CA ALA A 249 16.46 7.77 5.07
C ALA A 249 15.35 8.33 4.15
N LEU A 250 15.23 7.81 2.92
CA LEU A 250 14.17 8.20 2.00
C LEU A 250 12.79 7.82 2.54
N VAL A 251 12.64 6.61 3.08
CA VAL A 251 11.36 6.19 3.66
C VAL A 251 11.03 6.98 4.93
N ALA A 252 12.03 7.36 5.74
CA ALA A 252 11.80 8.25 6.87
C ALA A 252 11.26 9.62 6.41
N LEU A 253 11.87 10.20 5.37
CA LEU A 253 11.38 11.43 4.76
C LEU A 253 9.96 11.28 4.17
N GLN A 254 9.69 10.14 3.55
CA GLN A 254 8.35 9.78 3.04
C GLN A 254 7.31 9.74 4.17
N VAL A 255 7.64 9.10 5.29
CA VAL A 255 6.74 9.01 6.46
C VAL A 255 6.53 10.40 7.09
N ILE A 256 7.58 11.22 7.20
CA ILE A 256 7.43 12.61 7.66
C ILE A 256 6.49 13.38 6.74
N ALA A 257 6.68 13.29 5.43
CA ALA A 257 5.84 13.99 4.47
C ALA A 257 4.36 13.62 4.60
N ILE A 258 4.03 12.33 4.67
CA ILE A 258 2.62 11.90 4.79
C ILE A 258 2.02 12.25 6.15
N LEU A 259 2.78 12.16 7.24
CA LEU A 259 2.32 12.54 8.58
C LEU A 259 2.19 14.06 8.75
N SER A 260 2.86 14.86 7.94
CA SER A 260 2.72 16.33 7.95
C SER A 260 1.41 16.79 7.30
N VAL A 261 0.78 15.99 6.44
CA VAL A 261 -0.45 16.38 5.74
C VAL A 261 -1.58 16.75 6.71
N PRO A 262 -2.00 15.89 7.67
CA PRO A 262 -3.05 16.25 8.62
C PRO A 262 -2.66 17.44 9.51
N TYR A 263 -1.38 17.63 9.82
CA TYR A 263 -0.91 18.77 10.57
C TYR A 263 -1.07 20.09 9.79
N PHE A 264 -0.70 20.11 8.51
CA PHE A 264 -0.91 21.28 7.65
C PHE A 264 -2.39 21.58 7.43
N VAL A 265 -3.23 20.53 7.30
CA VAL A 265 -4.68 20.71 7.25
C VAL A 265 -5.19 21.35 8.56
N TYR A 266 -4.74 20.89 9.72
CA TYR A 266 -5.11 21.48 11.00
C TYR A 266 -4.70 22.97 11.10
N LEU A 267 -3.52 23.34 10.60
CA LEU A 267 -3.05 24.73 10.61
C LEU A 267 -3.78 25.63 9.61
N SER A 268 -4.54 25.06 8.69
CA SER A 268 -5.30 25.83 7.69
C SER A 268 -6.60 26.40 8.22
N PHE A 269 -7.05 25.93 9.38
CA PHE A 269 -8.22 26.40 10.13
C PHE A 269 -7.80 27.28 11.30
#